data_d8a457231684ced63d6da32efe6bb209
#
_entry.id   d8a457231684ced63d6da32efe6bb209
#
_cell.length_a   1.000
_cell.length_b   1.000
_cell.length_c   1.000
_cell.angle_alpha   90.00
_cell.angle_beta   90.00
_cell.angle_gamma   90.00
#
_symmetry.space_group_name_H-M   'P 1'
#
loop_
_entity.id
_entity.type
_entity.pdbx_description
1 polymer ?
#
loop_
_entity_poly.entity_id
_entity_poly.type
_entity_poly.pdbx_seq_one_letter_code
_entity_poly.pdbx_strand_id
1 'polypeptide(L)'
;PFRDPAALAEQVIDLLDNESKRHAMRKRAYLFGRAMIWPQVARRYMETFARARVERRHFSPPEFAVKPLDRRPAELPPLKLDHLRHMTDHTGMLQHAIFTVPNYAEGYTSDDNARALMVSALLEAVGNSEALELGSRYLAFVWYAFNAETGRFRNFMDYQRNWLEEIGSDDSHGRTLWALGTV
;
A
#
# COMPACT_ATOMS: atom_id res chain seq x y z
N PRO A 1 -21.82 -7.00 19.10
CA PRO A 1 -20.82 -6.22 19.87
C PRO A 1 -19.45 -6.27 19.19
N PHE A 2 -18.80 -5.15 19.13
CA PHE A 2 -17.48 -5.06 18.49
C PHE A 2 -16.41 -5.57 19.47
N ARG A 3 -15.53 -6.49 19.03
CA ARG A 3 -14.47 -7.12 19.84
C ARG A 3 -14.97 -7.99 21.01
N ASP A 4 -16.10 -8.66 20.85
CA ASP A 4 -16.62 -9.61 21.80
C ASP A 4 -16.53 -11.04 21.25
N PRO A 5 -15.50 -11.82 21.63
CA PRO A 5 -15.30 -13.17 21.10
C PRO A 5 -16.42 -14.14 21.50
N ALA A 6 -17.02 -13.97 22.68
CA ALA A 6 -18.10 -14.83 23.15
C ALA A 6 -19.37 -14.62 22.32
N ALA A 7 -19.76 -13.37 22.10
CA ALA A 7 -20.89 -13.05 21.23
C ALA A 7 -20.68 -13.49 19.77
N LEU A 8 -19.45 -13.42 19.28
CA LEU A 8 -19.12 -13.93 17.94
C LEU A 8 -19.27 -15.45 17.88
N ALA A 9 -18.74 -16.18 18.85
CA ALA A 9 -18.86 -17.64 18.93
C ALA A 9 -20.32 -18.07 18.99
N GLU A 10 -21.15 -17.42 19.81
CA GLU A 10 -22.59 -17.68 19.91
C GLU A 10 -23.30 -17.51 18.55
N GLN A 11 -23.02 -16.44 17.83
CA GLN A 11 -23.61 -16.22 16.50
C GLN A 11 -23.17 -17.26 15.46
N VAL A 12 -21.91 -17.71 15.53
CA VAL A 12 -21.41 -18.78 14.65
C VAL A 12 -22.08 -20.10 14.96
N ILE A 13 -22.19 -20.48 16.26
CA ILE A 13 -22.86 -21.71 16.71
C ILE A 13 -24.33 -21.69 16.29
N ASP A 14 -25.05 -20.60 16.54
CA ASP A 14 -26.44 -20.44 16.12
C ASP A 14 -26.62 -20.63 14.59
N LEU A 15 -25.70 -20.10 13.78
CA LEU A 15 -25.72 -20.33 12.33
C LEU A 15 -25.39 -21.76 11.92
N LEU A 16 -24.59 -22.47 12.68
CA LEU A 16 -24.26 -23.89 12.41
C LEU A 16 -25.44 -24.81 12.79
N ASP A 17 -26.11 -24.53 13.89
CA ASP A 17 -27.21 -25.32 14.42
C ASP A 17 -28.55 -25.00 13.74
N ASN A 18 -28.74 -23.76 13.27
CA ASN A 18 -30.00 -23.32 12.63
C ASN A 18 -29.88 -23.31 11.11
N GLU A 19 -30.25 -24.43 10.50
CA GLU A 19 -30.19 -24.59 9.05
C GLU A 19 -31.05 -23.56 8.29
N SER A 20 -32.26 -23.27 8.77
CA SER A 20 -33.15 -22.29 8.14
C SER A 20 -32.57 -20.89 8.15
N LYS A 21 -32.00 -20.46 9.26
CA LYS A 21 -31.30 -19.17 9.41
C LYS A 21 -30.10 -19.09 8.49
N ARG A 22 -29.29 -20.15 8.44
CA ARG A 22 -28.13 -20.26 7.57
C ARG A 22 -28.53 -20.16 6.09
N HIS A 23 -29.54 -20.89 5.66
CA HIS A 23 -30.05 -20.81 4.27
C HIS A 23 -30.60 -19.44 3.93
N ALA A 24 -31.35 -18.82 4.81
CA ALA A 24 -31.86 -17.45 4.62
C ALA A 24 -30.71 -16.44 4.49
N MET A 25 -29.65 -16.56 5.32
CA MET A 25 -28.46 -15.74 5.23
C MET A 25 -27.71 -15.96 3.92
N ARG A 26 -27.47 -17.20 3.50
CA ARG A 26 -26.85 -17.55 2.21
C ARG A 26 -27.59 -16.95 1.04
N LYS A 27 -28.93 -17.05 1.04
CA LYS A 27 -29.77 -16.45 -0.01
C LYS A 27 -29.61 -14.93 -0.08
N ARG A 28 -29.67 -14.26 1.07
CA ARG A 28 -29.44 -12.80 1.15
C ARG A 28 -28.05 -12.41 0.69
N ALA A 29 -27.02 -13.11 1.15
CA ALA A 29 -25.64 -12.86 0.73
C ALA A 29 -25.46 -13.05 -0.77
N TYR A 30 -26.05 -14.10 -1.35
CA TYR A 30 -26.02 -14.33 -2.79
C TYR A 30 -26.71 -13.19 -3.57
N LEU A 31 -27.92 -12.80 -3.17
CA LEU A 31 -28.65 -11.70 -3.82
C LEU A 31 -27.90 -10.37 -3.73
N PHE A 32 -27.30 -10.09 -2.57
CA PHE A 32 -26.48 -8.90 -2.36
C PHE A 32 -25.20 -8.92 -3.20
N GLY A 33 -24.50 -10.07 -3.20
CA GLY A 33 -23.23 -10.24 -3.93
C GLY A 33 -23.37 -10.19 -5.45
N ARG A 34 -24.56 -10.49 -6.00
CA ARG A 34 -24.80 -10.42 -7.47
C ARG A 34 -24.53 -9.03 -8.07
N ALA A 35 -24.69 -7.97 -7.29
CA ALA A 35 -24.41 -6.61 -7.74
C ALA A 35 -22.91 -6.26 -7.67
N MET A 36 -22.10 -7.11 -7.04
CA MET A 36 -20.66 -6.88 -6.77
C MET A 36 -19.73 -7.69 -7.68
N ILE A 37 -20.29 -8.54 -8.55
CA ILE A 37 -19.49 -9.29 -9.53
C ILE A 37 -18.93 -8.35 -10.60
N TRP A 38 -17.72 -8.66 -11.07
CA TRP A 38 -16.99 -7.81 -12.03
C TRP A 38 -17.81 -7.33 -13.22
N PRO A 39 -18.65 -8.16 -13.91
CA PRO A 39 -19.46 -7.68 -15.02
C PRO A 39 -20.45 -6.57 -14.62
N GLN A 40 -21.02 -6.64 -13.42
CA GLN A 40 -21.93 -5.61 -12.91
C GLN A 40 -21.20 -4.34 -12.50
N VAL A 41 -20.04 -4.49 -11.87
CA VAL A 41 -19.19 -3.37 -11.51
C VAL A 41 -18.70 -2.65 -12.77
N ALA A 42 -18.21 -3.38 -13.76
CA ALA A 42 -17.78 -2.81 -15.06
C ALA A 42 -18.93 -2.07 -15.76
N ARG A 43 -20.14 -2.63 -15.76
CA ARG A 43 -21.31 -1.95 -16.33
C ARG A 43 -21.58 -0.61 -15.64
N ARG A 44 -21.55 -0.55 -14.31
CA ARG A 44 -21.74 0.69 -13.55
C ARG A 44 -20.66 1.74 -13.87
N TYR A 45 -19.40 1.31 -14.05
CA TYR A 45 -18.34 2.22 -14.50
C TYR A 45 -18.65 2.77 -15.89
N MET A 46 -19.04 1.92 -16.84
CA MET A 46 -19.39 2.36 -18.19
C MET A 46 -20.56 3.34 -18.21
N GLU A 47 -21.60 3.08 -17.40
CA GLU A 47 -22.75 3.99 -17.24
C GLU A 47 -22.30 5.34 -16.63
N THR A 48 -21.40 5.31 -15.63
CA THR A 48 -20.86 6.51 -15.01
C THR A 48 -20.02 7.32 -16.00
N PHE A 49 -19.18 6.66 -16.79
CA PHE A 49 -18.39 7.32 -17.84
C PHE A 49 -19.29 7.91 -18.93
N ALA A 50 -20.33 7.19 -19.35
CA ALA A 50 -21.30 7.71 -20.32
C ALA A 50 -21.99 8.97 -19.79
N ARG A 51 -22.44 8.96 -18.53
CA ARG A 51 -23.04 10.11 -17.85
C ARG A 51 -22.07 11.28 -17.78
N ALA A 52 -20.86 11.07 -17.31
CA ALA A 52 -19.83 12.11 -17.23
C ALA A 52 -19.51 12.73 -18.60
N ARG A 53 -19.52 11.95 -19.69
CA ARG A 53 -19.35 12.46 -21.05
C ARG A 53 -20.51 13.36 -21.48
N VAL A 54 -21.75 13.03 -21.13
CA VAL A 54 -22.92 13.84 -21.41
C VAL A 54 -22.87 15.14 -20.61
N GLU A 55 -22.61 15.05 -19.31
CA GLU A 55 -22.49 16.21 -18.42
C GLU A 55 -21.40 17.16 -18.89
N ARG A 56 -20.21 16.62 -19.29
CA ARG A 56 -19.12 17.45 -19.82
C ARG A 56 -19.48 18.25 -21.06
N ARG A 57 -20.43 17.77 -21.89
CA ARG A 57 -20.88 18.51 -23.07
C ARG A 57 -21.70 19.77 -22.70
N HIS A 58 -22.28 19.78 -21.51
CA HIS A 58 -23.07 20.91 -21.00
C HIS A 58 -22.26 21.86 -20.11
N PHE A 59 -21.03 21.47 -19.73
CA PHE A 59 -20.10 22.35 -19.05
C PHE A 59 -19.27 23.10 -20.08
N SER A 60 -19.50 24.41 -20.20
CA SER A 60 -18.48 25.27 -20.80
C SER A 60 -17.21 25.07 -19.99
N PRO A 61 -16.08 24.76 -20.62
CA PRO A 61 -14.83 24.65 -19.88
C PRO A 61 -14.63 25.98 -19.15
N PRO A 62 -14.30 25.96 -17.83
CA PRO A 62 -13.93 27.19 -17.14
C PRO A 62 -12.80 27.85 -17.94
N GLU A 63 -12.79 29.18 -18.02
CA GLU A 63 -11.76 29.96 -18.73
C GLU A 63 -10.33 29.70 -18.23
N PHE A 64 -10.17 28.95 -17.15
CA PHE A 64 -8.91 28.35 -16.74
C PHE A 64 -8.55 27.23 -17.73
N ALA A 65 -7.83 27.62 -18.78
CA ALA A 65 -7.17 26.66 -19.65
C ALA A 65 -6.18 25.85 -18.78
N VAL A 66 -6.63 24.72 -18.25
CA VAL A 66 -5.72 23.72 -17.68
C VAL A 66 -4.85 23.25 -18.84
N LYS A 67 -3.66 23.83 -18.97
CA LYS A 67 -2.69 23.34 -19.93
C LYS A 67 -2.31 21.93 -19.48
N PRO A 68 -2.50 20.90 -20.34
CA PRO A 68 -2.01 19.55 -20.04
C PRO A 68 -0.52 19.61 -19.65
N LEU A 69 -0.08 18.70 -18.78
CA LEU A 69 1.32 18.64 -18.32
C LEU A 69 2.34 18.56 -19.46
N ASP A 70 1.96 18.01 -20.61
CA ASP A 70 2.77 17.93 -21.82
C ASP A 70 2.97 19.30 -22.52
N ARG A 71 2.15 20.30 -22.23
CA ARG A 71 2.22 21.67 -22.79
C ARG A 71 2.74 22.74 -21.81
N ARG A 72 3.00 22.38 -20.59
CA ARG A 72 3.80 23.15 -19.64
C ARG A 72 5.14 22.45 -19.52
N PRO A 73 6.27 23.14 -19.76
CA PRO A 73 7.49 22.69 -19.10
C PRO A 73 7.14 22.66 -17.61
N ALA A 74 7.10 21.46 -17.02
CA ALA A 74 6.68 21.29 -15.67
C ALA A 74 7.74 21.97 -14.79
N GLU A 75 7.47 23.19 -14.35
CA GLU A 75 8.10 23.71 -13.14
C GLU A 75 7.57 22.87 -11.98
N LEU A 76 8.10 21.66 -11.90
CA LEU A 76 7.83 20.84 -10.73
C LEU A 76 8.41 21.56 -9.51
N PRO A 77 7.67 21.63 -8.41
CA PRO A 77 8.23 22.19 -7.19
C PRO A 77 9.50 21.41 -6.82
N PRO A 78 10.46 22.03 -6.16
CA PRO A 78 11.67 21.35 -5.73
C PRO A 78 11.29 20.12 -4.89
N LEU A 79 11.95 19.01 -5.17
CA LEU A 79 11.72 17.77 -4.44
C LEU A 79 12.10 17.97 -2.97
N LYS A 80 11.17 17.68 -2.07
CA LYS A 80 11.39 17.76 -0.61
C LYS A 80 11.49 16.35 -0.04
N LEU A 81 12.61 16.05 0.58
CA LEU A 81 12.87 14.77 1.23
C LEU A 81 12.65 14.80 2.74
N ASP A 82 12.15 15.92 3.29
CA ASP A 82 12.01 16.12 4.73
C ASP A 82 11.20 15.01 5.40
N HIS A 83 10.09 14.59 4.80
CA HIS A 83 9.28 13.50 5.34
C HIS A 83 9.99 12.15 5.27
N LEU A 84 10.68 11.87 4.17
CA LEU A 84 11.47 10.63 4.02
C LEU A 84 12.55 10.56 5.10
N ARG A 85 13.28 11.64 5.33
CA ARG A 85 14.29 11.72 6.41
C ARG A 85 13.66 11.55 7.78
N HIS A 86 12.53 12.20 8.01
CA HIS A 86 11.83 12.13 9.28
C HIS A 86 11.33 10.72 9.61
N MET A 87 10.95 9.96 8.59
CA MET A 87 10.54 8.56 8.71
C MET A 87 11.70 7.59 8.75
N THR A 88 12.93 8.04 8.55
CA THR A 88 14.12 7.17 8.46
C THR A 88 15.04 7.38 9.67
N ASP A 89 15.33 6.29 10.37
CA ASP A 89 16.34 6.28 11.43
C ASP A 89 17.60 5.48 11.03
N HIS A 90 18.42 5.08 11.98
CA HIS A 90 19.64 4.28 11.71
C HIS A 90 19.35 2.84 11.27
N THR A 91 18.14 2.35 11.47
CA THR A 91 17.72 1.00 11.08
C THR A 91 17.21 0.97 9.65
N GLY A 92 16.35 1.92 9.30
CA GLY A 92 15.68 2.00 8.02
C GLY A 92 14.50 2.97 8.07
N MET A 93 13.58 2.81 7.13
CA MET A 93 12.34 3.58 7.07
C MET A 93 11.27 2.93 7.95
N LEU A 94 10.69 3.72 8.86
CA LEU A 94 9.54 3.33 9.68
C LEU A 94 8.30 3.14 8.81
N GLN A 95 7.49 2.14 9.16
CA GLN A 95 6.33 1.73 8.36
C GLN A 95 5.22 2.79 8.32
N HIS A 96 4.89 3.40 9.45
CA HIS A 96 3.74 4.29 9.60
C HIS A 96 4.06 5.60 10.33
N ALA A 97 3.27 6.62 9.99
CA ALA A 97 3.20 7.88 10.70
C ALA A 97 1.75 8.23 11.06
N ILE A 98 1.57 8.96 12.14
CA ILE A 98 0.31 9.65 12.44
C ILE A 98 0.51 11.07 11.96
N PHE A 99 -0.09 11.42 10.81
CA PHE A 99 0.24 12.61 10.03
C PHE A 99 1.73 12.66 9.66
N THR A 100 2.53 13.49 10.29
CA THR A 100 3.98 13.62 10.07
C THR A 100 4.81 13.00 11.19
N VAL A 101 4.19 12.47 12.25
CA VAL A 101 4.88 11.91 13.41
C VAL A 101 5.06 10.41 13.23
N PRO A 102 6.32 9.89 13.18
CA PRO A 102 6.57 8.46 13.07
C PRO A 102 5.91 7.65 14.17
N ASN A 103 5.26 6.55 13.81
CA ASN A 103 4.66 5.63 14.76
C ASN A 103 5.59 4.45 15.04
N TYR A 104 6.37 4.54 16.10
CA TYR A 104 7.33 3.50 16.48
C TYR A 104 6.69 2.16 16.87
N ALA A 105 5.39 2.15 17.22
CA ALA A 105 4.70 0.93 17.56
C ALA A 105 4.55 -0.04 16.38
N GLU A 106 4.60 0.48 15.15
CA GLU A 106 4.46 -0.31 13.92
C GLU A 106 5.79 -0.84 13.37
N GLY A 107 6.93 -0.31 13.85
CA GLY A 107 8.26 -0.75 13.43
C GLY A 107 8.56 -0.51 11.96
N TYR A 108 9.14 -1.51 11.29
CA TYR A 108 9.66 -1.43 9.93
C TYR A 108 9.12 -2.56 9.06
N THR A 109 9.11 -2.33 7.72
CA THR A 109 8.87 -3.41 6.76
C THR A 109 9.92 -3.42 5.65
N SER A 110 10.21 -4.60 5.13
CA SER A 110 11.06 -4.75 3.94
C SER A 110 10.42 -4.13 2.71
N ASP A 111 9.10 -4.17 2.63
CA ASP A 111 8.31 -3.60 1.54
C ASP A 111 8.51 -2.07 1.42
N ASP A 112 8.44 -1.35 2.53
CA ASP A 112 8.64 0.10 2.54
C ASP A 112 10.12 0.46 2.32
N ASN A 113 11.05 -0.27 2.94
CA ASN A 113 12.48 -0.05 2.73
C ASN A 113 12.92 -0.38 1.30
N ALA A 114 12.33 -1.38 0.66
CA ALA A 114 12.55 -1.68 -0.76
C ALA A 114 12.09 -0.53 -1.67
N ARG A 115 10.91 0.03 -1.43
CA ARG A 115 10.42 1.20 -2.17
C ARG A 115 11.30 2.44 -1.93
N ALA A 116 11.71 2.67 -0.70
CA ALA A 116 12.62 3.76 -0.35
C ALA A 116 14.00 3.60 -1.02
N LEU A 117 14.50 2.36 -1.14
CA LEU A 117 15.73 2.03 -1.88
C LEU A 117 15.59 2.40 -3.36
N MET A 118 14.47 2.03 -4.02
CA MET A 118 14.21 2.41 -5.42
C MET A 118 14.18 3.92 -5.61
N VAL A 119 13.50 4.65 -4.71
CA VAL A 119 13.47 6.11 -4.75
C VAL A 119 14.86 6.69 -4.61
N SER A 120 15.68 6.16 -3.71
CA SER A 120 17.08 6.60 -3.52
C SER A 120 17.92 6.39 -4.77
N ALA A 121 17.80 5.23 -5.43
CA ALA A 121 18.53 4.96 -6.69
C ALA A 121 18.11 5.94 -7.81
N LEU A 122 16.81 6.23 -7.94
CA LEU A 122 16.32 7.19 -8.91
C LEU A 122 16.79 8.63 -8.61
N LEU A 123 16.89 9.00 -7.35
CA LEU A 123 17.39 10.31 -6.90
C LEU A 123 18.90 10.44 -7.15
N GLU A 124 19.66 9.39 -6.91
CA GLU A 124 21.09 9.34 -7.19
C GLU A 124 21.35 9.52 -8.70
N ALA A 125 20.55 8.85 -9.55
CA ALA A 125 20.65 8.97 -10.99
C ALA A 125 20.43 10.41 -11.52
N VAL A 126 19.72 11.26 -10.77
CA VAL A 126 19.52 12.68 -11.08
C VAL A 126 20.46 13.61 -10.30
N GLY A 127 21.48 13.05 -9.63
CA GLY A 127 22.55 13.80 -8.98
C GLY A 127 22.23 14.29 -7.55
N ASN A 128 21.23 13.70 -6.88
CA ASN A 128 20.95 14.02 -5.48
C ASN A 128 21.95 13.31 -4.56
N SER A 129 22.88 14.05 -3.97
CA SER A 129 23.95 13.50 -3.12
C SER A 129 23.49 12.86 -1.80
N GLU A 130 22.34 13.27 -1.27
CA GLU A 130 21.77 12.70 -0.04
C GLU A 130 21.18 11.30 -0.26
N ALA A 131 20.81 11.00 -1.50
CA ALA A 131 20.20 9.73 -1.86
C ALA A 131 21.12 8.54 -1.58
N LEU A 132 22.44 8.70 -1.74
CA LEU A 132 23.42 7.63 -1.51
C LEU A 132 23.43 7.17 -0.05
N GLU A 133 23.40 8.09 0.90
CA GLU A 133 23.38 7.75 2.34
C GLU A 133 22.09 7.02 2.72
N LEU A 134 20.95 7.53 2.26
CA LEU A 134 19.64 6.91 2.49
C LEU A 134 19.56 5.53 1.82
N GLY A 135 20.00 5.43 0.56
CA GLY A 135 20.00 4.19 -0.20
C GLY A 135 20.86 3.09 0.45
N SER A 136 22.05 3.44 0.94
CA SER A 136 22.91 2.51 1.67
C SER A 136 22.23 1.94 2.91
N ARG A 137 21.46 2.76 3.63
CA ARG A 137 20.73 2.35 4.83
C ARG A 137 19.57 1.40 4.49
N TYR A 138 18.79 1.71 3.47
CA TYR A 138 17.72 0.84 3.01
C TYR A 138 18.24 -0.48 2.44
N LEU A 139 19.35 -0.44 1.71
CA LEU A 139 20.01 -1.65 1.21
C LEU A 139 20.51 -2.53 2.36
N ALA A 140 21.09 -1.95 3.41
CA ALA A 140 21.48 -2.67 4.61
C ALA A 140 20.30 -3.32 5.32
N PHE A 141 19.16 -2.62 5.40
CA PHE A 141 17.92 -3.19 5.94
C PHE A 141 17.43 -4.38 5.11
N VAL A 142 17.38 -4.22 3.79
CA VAL A 142 16.95 -5.28 2.86
C VAL A 142 17.88 -6.49 2.95
N TRP A 143 19.18 -6.27 3.05
CA TRP A 143 20.15 -7.35 3.28
C TRP A 143 19.88 -8.10 4.59
N TYR A 144 19.65 -7.37 5.67
CA TYR A 144 19.33 -7.96 6.98
C TYR A 144 17.98 -8.71 6.98
N ALA A 145 17.06 -8.30 6.13
CA ALA A 145 15.76 -8.98 5.95
C ALA A 145 15.90 -10.34 5.26
N PHE A 146 16.99 -10.56 4.49
CA PHE A 146 17.16 -11.81 3.78
C PHE A 146 17.44 -12.97 4.75
N ASN A 147 16.59 -13.99 4.65
CA ASN A 147 16.76 -15.24 5.39
C ASN A 147 17.41 -16.28 4.47
N ALA A 148 18.70 -16.56 4.69
CA ALA A 148 19.47 -17.49 3.88
C ALA A 148 18.99 -18.95 3.98
N GLU A 149 18.36 -19.34 5.08
CA GLU A 149 17.83 -20.70 5.27
C GLU A 149 16.62 -20.97 4.39
N THR A 150 15.76 -19.96 4.22
CA THR A 150 14.54 -20.08 3.44
C THR A 150 14.69 -19.55 2.01
N GLY A 151 15.74 -18.78 1.71
CA GLY A 151 15.94 -18.06 0.46
C GLY A 151 14.93 -16.91 0.26
N ARG A 152 14.28 -16.45 1.34
CA ARG A 152 13.20 -15.46 1.29
C ARG A 152 13.53 -14.23 2.15
N PHE A 153 12.88 -13.12 1.84
CA PHE A 153 12.92 -11.93 2.71
C PHE A 153 11.84 -12.02 3.78
N ARG A 154 12.19 -11.65 5.01
CA ARG A 154 11.25 -11.31 6.07
C ARG A 154 10.65 -9.94 5.76
N ASN A 155 9.44 -9.66 6.22
CA ASN A 155 8.82 -8.36 5.97
C ASN A 155 8.73 -7.49 7.22
N PHE A 156 8.18 -8.01 8.32
CA PHE A 156 7.87 -7.22 9.51
C PHE A 156 8.96 -7.31 10.58
N MET A 157 9.41 -6.13 11.04
CA MET A 157 10.36 -5.99 12.15
C MET A 157 9.79 -4.99 13.16
N ASP A 158 9.83 -5.34 14.45
CA ASP A 158 9.47 -4.40 15.51
C ASP A 158 10.51 -3.28 15.70
N TYR A 159 10.18 -2.29 16.54
CA TYR A 159 11.10 -1.18 16.83
C TYR A 159 12.34 -1.61 17.63
N GLN A 160 12.27 -2.73 18.35
CA GLN A 160 13.40 -3.35 19.05
C GLN A 160 14.32 -4.15 18.11
N ARG A 161 14.01 -4.18 16.80
CA ARG A 161 14.75 -4.90 15.74
C ARG A 161 14.61 -6.42 15.80
N ASN A 162 13.50 -6.92 16.33
CA ASN A 162 13.17 -8.34 16.24
C ASN A 162 12.31 -8.59 15.01
N TRP A 163 12.65 -9.61 14.25
CA TRP A 163 11.78 -10.06 13.16
C TRP A 163 10.52 -10.72 13.72
N LEU A 164 9.37 -10.35 13.21
CA LEU A 164 8.08 -10.87 13.64
C LEU A 164 7.64 -12.10 12.86
N GLU A 165 8.37 -12.43 11.79
CA GLU A 165 8.12 -13.58 10.93
C GLU A 165 9.41 -14.08 10.30
N GLU A 166 9.47 -15.36 9.93
CA GLU A 166 10.61 -15.96 9.25
C GLU A 166 10.53 -15.82 7.72
N ILE A 167 9.34 -15.69 7.19
CA ILE A 167 9.06 -15.60 5.75
C ILE A 167 8.00 -14.54 5.52
N GLY A 168 8.34 -13.50 4.78
CA GLY A 168 7.40 -12.49 4.33
C GLY A 168 6.49 -12.98 3.19
N SER A 169 5.46 -12.22 2.87
CA SER A 169 4.53 -12.52 1.79
C SER A 169 5.21 -12.58 0.41
N ASP A 170 4.58 -13.22 -0.56
CA ASP A 170 5.07 -13.25 -1.95
C ASP A 170 5.13 -11.84 -2.55
N ASP A 171 4.20 -10.97 -2.17
CA ASP A 171 4.17 -9.57 -2.60
C ASP A 171 5.38 -8.80 -2.07
N SER A 172 5.67 -8.87 -0.77
CA SER A 172 6.84 -8.20 -0.17
C SER A 172 8.16 -8.74 -0.73
N HIS A 173 8.25 -10.06 -0.93
CA HIS A 173 9.42 -10.72 -1.52
C HIS A 173 9.64 -10.26 -2.98
N GLY A 174 8.60 -10.30 -3.81
CA GLY A 174 8.68 -9.86 -5.20
C GLY A 174 9.04 -8.37 -5.33
N ARG A 175 8.52 -7.53 -4.46
CA ARG A 175 8.80 -6.10 -4.42
C ARG A 175 10.25 -5.81 -4.02
N THR A 176 10.77 -6.58 -3.06
CA THR A 176 12.17 -6.50 -2.65
C THR A 176 13.11 -6.93 -3.78
N LEU A 177 12.79 -8.01 -4.51
CA LEU A 177 13.55 -8.43 -5.68
C LEU A 177 13.52 -7.36 -6.79
N TRP A 178 12.37 -6.76 -7.02
CA TRP A 178 12.25 -5.65 -7.97
C TRP A 178 13.13 -4.46 -7.58
N ALA A 179 13.13 -4.06 -6.31
CA ALA A 179 13.98 -2.99 -5.83
C ALA A 179 15.47 -3.31 -6.05
N LEU A 180 15.92 -4.52 -5.69
CA LEU A 180 17.31 -4.95 -5.91
C LEU A 180 17.70 -5.01 -7.40
N GLY A 181 16.75 -5.30 -8.29
CA GLY A 181 16.99 -5.27 -9.73
C GLY A 181 16.98 -3.87 -10.34
N THR A 182 16.58 -2.85 -9.58
CA THR A 182 16.54 -1.43 -10.01
C THR A 182 17.84 -0.70 -9.64
N VAL A 183 18.53 -1.13 -8.61
CA VAL A 183 19.78 -0.58 -8.07
C VAL A 183 20.98 -1.22 -8.76
#